data_7f4f0b3c98d8f1a1a8a6a9caf4861839
#
_entry.id   7f4f0b3c98d8f1a1a8a6a9caf4861839
#
_cell.length_a   1.000
_cell.length_b   1.000
_cell.length_c   1.000
_cell.angle_alpha   90.00
_cell.angle_beta   90.00
_cell.angle_gamma   90.00
#
_symmetry.space_group_name_H-M   'P 1'
#
loop_
_entity.id
_entity.type
_entity.pdbx_description
1 polymer ?
#
loop_
_entity_poly.entity_id
_entity_poly.type
_entity_poly.pdbx_seq_one_letter_code
_entity_poly.pdbx_strand_id
1 'polypeptide(L)'
;RWSEGLHQAVEAKEGVRIQNENQTLASITFQNYFRLYNKLAGMTGTADTEAFEFNHIYGLETVVIPTNRPMQRKDMPDLIYLTAEEKYEAIVEDIKACVKRGQPTLVGTVSIENSELISRILKKSKIPHKVLNAKFHEHEADIVAQAGKPGAVTIATNMAGRGTDIVLGGNWQAELEKIENPTEAQIEKVKAAWKESHDAVLAAGGLHIIGTERHESRRIDNQLRGRSGRQGDPGSSRFYLSLDDALMRIFASEKMGNMMKRLGMERGEAIEHPWVTRAIENAQRKVEGRNFDIRKQLLEYDDVAN
;
A
#
# COMPACT_ATOMS: atom_id res chain seq x y z
N ARG A 1 23.58 8.76 -13.27
CA ARG A 1 24.72 9.70 -13.38
C ARG A 1 24.81 10.19 -14.82
N TRP A 2 25.26 11.43 -15.02
CA TRP A 2 25.60 11.94 -16.36
C TRP A 2 26.91 11.32 -16.83
N SER A 3 27.02 11.04 -18.12
CA SER A 3 28.19 10.46 -18.77
C SER A 3 29.17 11.54 -19.26
N GLU A 4 30.29 11.09 -19.77
CA GLU A 4 31.30 11.93 -20.46
C GLU A 4 31.91 13.03 -19.58
N GLY A 5 32.13 12.76 -18.31
CA GLY A 5 32.76 13.69 -17.38
C GLY A 5 31.88 14.83 -16.89
N LEU A 6 30.64 14.98 -17.39
CA LEU A 6 29.73 16.06 -16.98
C LEU A 6 29.38 15.97 -15.49
N HIS A 7 29.22 14.75 -14.97
CA HIS A 7 28.92 14.55 -13.55
C HIS A 7 30.08 15.04 -12.66
N GLN A 8 31.31 14.68 -13.02
CA GLN A 8 32.53 15.11 -12.32
C GLN A 8 32.73 16.62 -12.44
N ALA A 9 32.40 17.23 -13.59
CA ALA A 9 32.45 18.67 -13.75
C ALA A 9 31.48 19.42 -12.81
N VAL A 10 30.29 18.86 -12.61
CA VAL A 10 29.30 19.41 -11.66
C VAL A 10 29.78 19.21 -10.22
N GLU A 11 30.30 18.02 -9.88
CA GLU A 11 30.88 17.75 -8.55
C GLU A 11 32.02 18.75 -8.23
N ALA A 12 32.91 19.01 -9.21
CA ALA A 12 33.97 20.00 -9.07
C ALA A 12 33.42 21.41 -8.87
N LYS A 13 32.42 21.81 -9.66
CA LYS A 13 31.78 23.13 -9.55
C LYS A 13 31.12 23.34 -8.19
N GLU A 14 30.45 22.34 -7.66
CA GLU A 14 29.77 22.40 -6.37
C GLU A 14 30.71 22.13 -5.19
N GLY A 15 32.02 21.94 -5.42
CA GLY A 15 33.02 21.77 -4.38
C GLY A 15 32.90 20.47 -3.57
N VAL A 16 32.20 19.46 -4.10
CA VAL A 16 32.08 18.12 -3.48
C VAL A 16 33.19 17.21 -3.99
N ARG A 17 33.43 16.11 -3.28
CA ARG A 17 34.45 15.13 -3.68
C ARG A 17 34.13 14.53 -5.04
N ILE A 18 35.02 14.70 -6.01
CA ILE A 18 34.90 14.11 -7.33
C ILE A 18 35.04 12.59 -7.21
N GLN A 19 34.07 11.86 -7.75
CA GLN A 19 34.08 10.41 -7.78
C GLN A 19 34.53 9.88 -9.14
N ASN A 20 35.05 8.65 -9.15
CA ASN A 20 35.46 7.98 -10.37
C ASN A 20 34.27 7.80 -11.33
N GLU A 21 34.53 7.92 -12.61
CA GLU A 21 33.57 7.63 -13.65
C GLU A 21 33.33 6.11 -13.71
N ASN A 22 32.07 5.73 -13.68
CA ASN A 22 31.66 4.34 -13.85
C ASN A 22 31.08 4.20 -15.26
N GLN A 23 31.69 3.35 -16.06
CA GLN A 23 31.15 3.00 -17.37
C GLN A 23 30.27 1.75 -17.26
N THR A 24 29.03 1.83 -17.75
CA THR A 24 28.15 0.68 -17.84
C THR A 24 28.64 -0.21 -18.97
N LEU A 25 29.11 -1.42 -18.66
CA LEU A 25 29.61 -2.37 -19.63
C LEU A 25 28.49 -3.15 -20.32
N ALA A 26 27.45 -3.49 -19.56
CA ALA A 26 26.28 -4.22 -20.05
C ALA A 26 25.06 -3.93 -19.18
N SER A 27 23.87 -4.17 -19.69
CA SER A 27 22.62 -4.18 -18.95
C SER A 27 21.87 -5.49 -19.20
N ILE A 28 21.12 -5.93 -18.21
CA ILE A 28 20.31 -7.15 -18.28
C ILE A 28 18.96 -6.87 -17.65
N THR A 29 17.89 -7.45 -18.18
CA THR A 29 16.58 -7.39 -17.54
C THR A 29 16.55 -8.19 -16.24
N PHE A 30 15.69 -7.80 -15.28
CA PHE A 30 15.50 -8.59 -14.06
C PHE A 30 15.07 -10.02 -14.37
N GLN A 31 14.23 -10.20 -15.38
CA GLN A 31 13.76 -11.52 -15.78
C GLN A 31 14.93 -12.41 -16.21
N ASN A 32 15.80 -11.94 -17.10
CA ASN A 32 16.96 -12.71 -17.54
C ASN A 32 17.97 -12.92 -16.41
N TYR A 33 18.18 -11.93 -15.56
CA TYR A 33 19.04 -12.08 -14.38
C TYR A 33 18.57 -13.24 -13.48
N PHE A 34 17.28 -13.32 -13.15
CA PHE A 34 16.77 -14.41 -12.32
C PHE A 34 16.70 -15.76 -13.02
N ARG A 35 16.61 -15.80 -14.35
CA ARG A 35 16.71 -17.04 -15.15
C ARG A 35 18.10 -17.66 -15.15
N LEU A 36 19.15 -16.93 -14.74
CA LEU A 36 20.50 -17.46 -14.58
C LEU A 36 20.63 -18.47 -13.42
N TYR A 37 19.69 -18.47 -12.50
CA TYR A 37 19.74 -19.37 -11.34
C TYR A 37 19.16 -20.74 -11.69
N ASN A 38 19.94 -21.80 -11.46
CA ASN A 38 19.47 -23.18 -11.65
C ASN A 38 18.37 -23.57 -10.68
N LYS A 39 18.33 -22.96 -9.51
CA LYS A 39 17.31 -23.15 -8.49
C LYS A 39 16.78 -21.81 -8.03
N LEU A 40 15.54 -21.54 -8.38
CA LEU A 40 14.85 -20.31 -8.04
C LEU A 40 13.56 -20.64 -7.26
N ALA A 41 13.36 -19.97 -6.14
CA ALA A 41 12.15 -20.07 -5.35
C ALA A 41 11.91 -18.75 -4.61
N GLY A 42 10.66 -18.54 -4.17
CA GLY A 42 10.28 -17.34 -3.41
C GLY A 42 9.01 -17.56 -2.62
N MET A 43 8.74 -16.65 -1.69
CA MET A 43 7.52 -16.64 -0.90
C MET A 43 6.93 -15.24 -0.83
N THR A 44 5.63 -15.14 -1.01
CA THR A 44 4.87 -13.90 -0.85
C THR A 44 3.41 -14.21 -0.56
N GLY A 45 2.71 -13.34 0.13
CA GLY A 45 1.27 -13.46 0.36
C GLY A 45 0.40 -13.09 -0.84
N THR A 46 0.98 -12.73 -1.99
CA THR A 46 0.25 -12.21 -3.15
C THR A 46 0.72 -12.79 -4.49
N ALA A 47 1.31 -13.99 -4.50
CA ALA A 47 1.81 -14.63 -5.72
C ALA A 47 0.68 -15.12 -6.64
N ASP A 48 -0.48 -15.47 -6.09
CA ASP A 48 -1.57 -16.11 -6.83
C ASP A 48 -2.07 -15.27 -8.02
N THR A 49 -2.13 -13.95 -7.85
CA THR A 49 -2.54 -13.04 -8.95
C THR A 49 -1.56 -13.02 -10.13
N GLU A 50 -0.30 -13.38 -9.90
CA GLU A 50 0.79 -13.38 -10.88
C GLU A 50 1.26 -14.81 -11.25
N ALA A 51 0.52 -15.85 -10.84
CA ALA A 51 0.88 -17.26 -11.03
C ALA A 51 1.17 -17.59 -12.50
N PHE A 52 0.39 -17.04 -13.42
CA PHE A 52 0.58 -17.22 -14.86
C PHE A 52 1.94 -16.66 -15.32
N GLU A 53 2.30 -15.46 -14.88
CA GLU A 53 3.58 -14.82 -15.23
C GLU A 53 4.77 -15.60 -14.65
N PHE A 54 4.69 -16.06 -13.40
CA PHE A 54 5.73 -16.88 -12.79
C PHE A 54 5.97 -18.18 -13.56
N ASN A 55 4.90 -18.83 -13.97
CA ASN A 55 5.00 -20.06 -14.77
C ASN A 55 5.57 -19.77 -16.16
N HIS A 56 5.07 -18.76 -16.85
CA HIS A 56 5.43 -18.46 -18.24
C HIS A 56 6.88 -17.99 -18.39
N ILE A 57 7.37 -17.16 -17.48
CA ILE A 57 8.73 -16.56 -17.56
C ILE A 57 9.78 -17.46 -16.91
N TYR A 58 9.49 -18.04 -15.76
CA TYR A 58 10.48 -18.74 -14.92
C TYR A 58 10.23 -20.23 -14.79
N GLY A 59 9.11 -20.76 -15.32
CA GLY A 59 8.71 -22.16 -15.11
C GLY A 59 8.36 -22.49 -13.65
N LEU A 60 8.03 -21.47 -12.85
CA LEU A 60 7.73 -21.65 -11.43
C LEU A 60 6.24 -21.92 -11.22
N GLU A 61 5.93 -22.97 -10.48
CA GLU A 61 4.59 -23.24 -10.00
C GLU A 61 4.29 -22.45 -8.74
N THR A 62 3.08 -21.85 -8.69
CA THR A 62 2.61 -21.13 -7.50
C THR A 62 1.75 -22.03 -6.66
N VAL A 63 2.19 -22.33 -5.44
CA VAL A 63 1.47 -23.15 -4.48
C VAL A 63 0.84 -22.25 -3.41
N VAL A 64 -0.48 -22.29 -3.31
CA VAL A 64 -1.23 -21.54 -2.28
C VAL A 64 -1.26 -22.38 -0.99
N ILE A 65 -0.56 -21.90 0.04
CA ILE A 65 -0.55 -22.54 1.36
C ILE A 65 -1.67 -21.92 2.20
N PRO A 66 -2.55 -22.75 2.80
CA PRO A 66 -3.61 -22.26 3.67
C PRO A 66 -3.04 -21.45 4.86
N THR A 67 -3.79 -20.45 5.30
CA THR A 67 -3.41 -19.64 6.47
C THR A 67 -3.43 -20.45 7.75
N ASN A 68 -2.50 -20.19 8.68
CA ASN A 68 -2.43 -20.86 9.99
C ASN A 68 -3.71 -20.69 10.83
N ARG A 69 -4.32 -19.50 10.74
CA ARG A 69 -5.60 -19.18 11.38
C ARG A 69 -6.59 -18.65 10.35
N PRO A 70 -7.89 -18.89 10.49
CA PRO A 70 -8.90 -18.33 9.61
C PRO A 70 -8.82 -16.80 9.55
N MET A 71 -8.92 -16.24 8.37
CA MET A 71 -8.94 -14.79 8.18
C MET A 71 -10.25 -14.21 8.71
N GLN A 72 -10.16 -13.26 9.63
CA GLN A 72 -11.30 -12.56 10.23
C GLN A 72 -11.52 -11.15 9.67
N ARG A 73 -10.60 -10.66 8.81
CA ARG A 73 -10.73 -9.35 8.17
C ARG A 73 -11.97 -9.29 7.28
N LYS A 74 -12.73 -8.20 7.41
CA LYS A 74 -13.89 -7.91 6.58
C LYS A 74 -13.49 -6.98 5.44
N ASP A 75 -13.41 -7.50 4.23
CA ASP A 75 -13.16 -6.70 3.03
C ASP A 75 -14.52 -6.18 2.52
N MET A 76 -14.78 -4.89 2.77
CA MET A 76 -16.03 -4.23 2.40
C MET A 76 -16.05 -3.89 0.91
N PRO A 77 -17.23 -3.80 0.27
CA PRO A 77 -17.35 -3.36 -1.12
C PRO A 77 -16.75 -1.96 -1.34
N ASP A 78 -16.29 -1.72 -2.57
CA ASP A 78 -15.79 -0.41 -2.96
C ASP A 78 -16.91 0.63 -2.98
N LEU A 79 -16.60 1.85 -2.57
CA LEU A 79 -17.50 3.00 -2.68
C LEU A 79 -17.02 3.90 -3.84
N ILE A 80 -17.92 4.19 -4.77
CA ILE A 80 -17.59 4.99 -5.95
C ILE A 80 -18.38 6.28 -5.95
N TYR A 81 -17.66 7.40 -6.00
CA TYR A 81 -18.18 8.75 -6.01
C TYR A 81 -18.04 9.36 -7.40
N LEU A 82 -18.84 10.38 -7.70
CA LEU A 82 -18.75 11.10 -8.97
C LEU A 82 -17.45 11.90 -9.06
N THR A 83 -17.04 12.53 -7.96
CA THR A 83 -15.86 13.41 -7.92
C THR A 83 -14.84 12.98 -6.88
N ALA A 84 -13.60 13.40 -7.06
CA ALA A 84 -12.54 13.20 -6.08
C ALA A 84 -12.84 13.95 -4.75
N GLU A 85 -13.48 15.12 -4.82
CA GLU A 85 -13.84 15.90 -3.63
C GLU A 85 -14.77 15.10 -2.71
N GLU A 86 -15.88 14.56 -3.26
CA GLU A 86 -16.83 13.72 -2.53
C GLU A 86 -16.17 12.48 -1.93
N LYS A 87 -15.29 11.83 -2.68
CA LYS A 87 -14.48 10.71 -2.21
C LYS A 87 -13.68 11.07 -0.97
N TYR A 88 -12.96 12.20 -1.00
CA TYR A 88 -12.14 12.62 0.15
C TYR A 88 -12.98 13.05 1.35
N GLU A 89 -14.13 13.66 1.14
CA GLU A 89 -15.08 13.95 2.21
C GLU A 89 -15.53 12.67 2.93
N ALA A 90 -15.89 11.65 2.15
CA ALA A 90 -16.30 10.35 2.71
C ALA A 90 -15.16 9.63 3.44
N ILE A 91 -13.91 9.68 2.93
CA ILE A 91 -12.73 9.14 3.62
C ILE A 91 -12.53 9.84 4.98
N VAL A 92 -12.67 11.14 5.04
CA VAL A 92 -12.54 11.91 6.30
C VAL A 92 -13.61 11.49 7.31
N GLU A 93 -14.84 11.28 6.88
CA GLU A 93 -15.92 10.84 7.79
C GLU A 93 -15.68 9.41 8.31
N ASP A 94 -15.19 8.50 7.48
CA ASP A 94 -14.83 7.16 7.94
C ASP A 94 -13.65 7.19 8.93
N ILE A 95 -12.62 8.00 8.66
CA ILE A 95 -11.50 8.20 9.60
C ILE A 95 -12.02 8.76 10.94
N LYS A 96 -12.90 9.77 10.94
CA LYS A 96 -13.50 10.31 12.17
C LYS A 96 -14.25 9.23 12.96
N ALA A 97 -15.02 8.40 12.27
CA ALA A 97 -15.74 7.30 12.89
C ALA A 97 -14.79 6.27 13.51
N CYS A 98 -13.67 5.93 12.81
CA CYS A 98 -12.63 5.05 13.34
C CYS A 98 -11.95 5.65 14.59
N VAL A 99 -11.53 6.90 14.53
CA VAL A 99 -10.89 7.61 15.66
C VAL A 99 -11.84 7.64 16.88
N LYS A 100 -13.12 7.94 16.66
CA LYS A 100 -14.14 7.98 17.74
C LYS A 100 -14.31 6.65 18.47
N ARG A 101 -14.20 5.51 17.77
CA ARG A 101 -14.28 4.17 18.38
C ARG A 101 -12.92 3.59 18.79
N GLY A 102 -11.84 4.37 18.68
CA GLY A 102 -10.49 3.92 19.04
C GLY A 102 -9.86 2.93 18.04
N GLN A 103 -10.41 2.80 16.83
CA GLN A 103 -9.90 1.91 15.81
C GLN A 103 -8.72 2.55 15.05
N PRO A 104 -7.51 1.92 15.00
CA PRO A 104 -6.42 2.42 14.19
C PRO A 104 -6.74 2.31 12.71
N THR A 105 -6.31 3.30 11.93
CA THR A 105 -6.60 3.39 10.50
C THR A 105 -5.31 3.60 9.70
N LEU A 106 -5.12 2.78 8.68
CA LEU A 106 -4.06 2.94 7.68
C LEU A 106 -4.68 3.38 6.35
N VAL A 107 -4.31 4.58 5.90
CA VAL A 107 -4.78 5.15 4.64
C VAL A 107 -3.71 4.93 3.57
N GLY A 108 -3.99 4.04 2.62
CA GLY A 108 -3.12 3.73 1.49
C GLY A 108 -3.36 4.68 0.32
N THR A 109 -2.27 5.30 -0.18
CA THR A 109 -2.30 6.20 -1.33
C THR A 109 -1.39 5.69 -2.45
N VAL A 110 -1.73 6.00 -3.69
CA VAL A 110 -0.96 5.55 -4.87
C VAL A 110 0.26 6.42 -5.15
N SER A 111 0.28 7.68 -4.69
CA SER A 111 1.36 8.62 -4.93
C SER A 111 1.69 9.47 -3.70
N ILE A 112 2.86 10.12 -3.73
CA ILE A 112 3.28 11.07 -2.69
C ILE A 112 2.34 12.27 -2.65
N GLU A 113 1.95 12.78 -3.82
CA GLU A 113 1.06 13.94 -3.99
C GLU A 113 -0.29 13.67 -3.33
N ASN A 114 -0.86 12.48 -3.54
CA ASN A 114 -2.12 12.06 -2.91
C ASN A 114 -1.97 11.93 -1.39
N SER A 115 -0.82 11.46 -0.90
CA SER A 115 -0.54 11.40 0.54
C SER A 115 -0.49 12.79 1.17
N GLU A 116 0.14 13.76 0.49
CA GLU A 116 0.22 15.15 0.94
C GLU A 116 -1.15 15.85 0.86
N LEU A 117 -1.95 15.55 -0.17
CA LEU A 117 -3.30 16.08 -0.30
C LEU A 117 -4.20 15.64 0.87
N ILE A 118 -4.25 14.35 1.16
CA ILE A 118 -5.02 13.81 2.29
C ILE A 118 -4.50 14.37 3.60
N SER A 119 -3.19 14.46 3.80
CA SER A 119 -2.60 15.08 4.99
C SER A 119 -3.09 16.52 5.19
N ARG A 120 -3.15 17.32 4.12
CA ARG A 120 -3.70 18.69 4.19
C ARG A 120 -5.19 18.71 4.57
N ILE A 121 -5.98 17.79 4.02
CA ILE A 121 -7.41 17.67 4.33
C ILE A 121 -7.61 17.29 5.79
N LEU A 122 -6.87 16.28 6.30
CA LEU A 122 -6.94 15.85 7.69
C LEU A 122 -6.49 16.95 8.67
N LYS A 123 -5.46 17.73 8.32
CA LYS A 123 -5.03 18.90 9.11
C LYS A 123 -6.14 19.95 9.20
N LYS A 124 -6.82 20.27 8.10
CA LYS A 124 -7.98 21.18 8.11
C LYS A 124 -9.12 20.65 8.98
N SER A 125 -9.33 19.35 8.99
CA SER A 125 -10.32 18.65 9.82
C SER A 125 -9.87 18.44 11.27
N LYS A 126 -8.68 18.92 11.65
CA LYS A 126 -8.07 18.78 12.99
C LYS A 126 -7.93 17.33 13.44
N ILE A 127 -7.66 16.41 12.52
CA ILE A 127 -7.44 14.99 12.81
C ILE A 127 -5.92 14.74 12.91
N PRO A 128 -5.38 14.37 14.10
CA PRO A 128 -3.99 14.00 14.25
C PRO A 128 -3.65 12.78 13.40
N HIS A 129 -2.55 12.85 12.66
CA HIS A 129 -2.11 11.76 11.80
C HIS A 129 -0.60 11.78 11.57
N LYS A 130 -0.07 10.66 11.11
CA LYS A 130 1.31 10.51 10.67
C LYS A 130 1.34 10.20 9.18
N VAL A 131 2.42 10.61 8.49
CA VAL A 131 2.61 10.37 7.05
C VAL A 131 3.88 9.55 6.83
N LEU A 132 3.73 8.43 6.15
CA LEU A 132 4.78 7.53 5.70
C LEU A 132 4.93 7.66 4.18
N ASN A 133 5.96 8.32 3.74
CA ASN A 133 6.31 8.39 2.32
C ASN A 133 7.83 8.45 2.16
N ALA A 134 8.31 8.32 0.91
CA ALA A 134 9.73 8.27 0.59
C ALA A 134 10.56 9.52 1.02
N LYS A 135 9.91 10.59 1.45
CA LYS A 135 10.58 11.81 1.94
C LYS A 135 11.02 11.71 3.41
N PHE A 136 10.49 10.75 4.19
CA PHE A 136 10.66 10.69 5.66
C PHE A 136 11.15 9.32 6.14
N HIS A 137 12.17 8.75 5.48
CA HIS A 137 12.70 7.42 5.81
C HIS A 137 13.24 7.29 7.23
N GLU A 138 13.83 8.36 7.79
CA GLU A 138 14.49 8.32 9.11
C GLU A 138 13.53 8.01 10.28
N HIS A 139 12.24 8.29 10.11
CA HIS A 139 11.22 8.07 11.14
C HIS A 139 10.23 6.95 10.80
N GLU A 140 10.49 6.18 9.73
CA GLU A 140 9.56 5.16 9.24
C GLU A 140 9.27 4.10 10.30
N ALA A 141 10.30 3.59 10.96
CA ALA A 141 10.16 2.56 11.99
C ALA A 141 9.34 3.06 13.19
N ASP A 142 9.58 4.29 13.65
CA ASP A 142 8.84 4.90 14.76
C ASP A 142 7.35 5.12 14.40
N ILE A 143 7.07 5.55 13.16
CA ILE A 143 5.69 5.77 12.71
C ILE A 143 4.95 4.44 12.62
N VAL A 144 5.58 3.40 12.06
CA VAL A 144 4.97 2.06 11.97
C VAL A 144 4.76 1.47 13.35
N ALA A 145 5.71 1.63 14.28
CA ALA A 145 5.58 1.19 15.66
C ALA A 145 4.35 1.79 16.38
N GLN A 146 3.94 3.00 16.02
CA GLN A 146 2.79 3.69 16.59
C GLN A 146 1.48 3.48 15.82
N ALA A 147 1.54 2.97 14.57
CA ALA A 147 0.39 2.88 13.67
C ALA A 147 -0.74 1.97 14.19
N GLY A 148 -0.41 1.01 15.06
CA GLY A 148 -1.38 0.12 15.69
C GLY A 148 -2.01 0.61 16.99
N LYS A 149 -1.66 1.80 17.48
CA LYS A 149 -2.23 2.36 18.73
C LYS A 149 -3.71 2.75 18.56
N PRO A 150 -4.50 2.72 19.65
CA PRO A 150 -5.91 3.11 19.61
C PRO A 150 -6.12 4.48 18.93
N GLY A 151 -6.99 4.53 17.92
CA GLY A 151 -7.32 5.76 17.19
C GLY A 151 -6.20 6.37 16.37
N ALA A 152 -5.06 5.70 16.20
CA ALA A 152 -3.97 6.18 15.36
C ALA A 152 -4.40 6.26 13.88
N VAL A 153 -4.02 7.35 13.20
CA VAL A 153 -4.23 7.53 11.77
C VAL A 153 -2.89 7.66 11.08
N THR A 154 -2.61 6.73 10.16
CA THR A 154 -1.37 6.70 9.40
C THR A 154 -1.67 6.74 7.91
N ILE A 155 -1.10 7.69 7.18
CA ILE A 155 -1.16 7.77 5.73
C ILE A 155 0.13 7.14 5.19
N ALA A 156 0.02 6.17 4.30
CA ALA A 156 1.18 5.50 3.70
C ALA A 156 1.07 5.43 2.18
N THR A 157 2.15 5.76 1.47
CA THR A 157 2.26 5.40 0.06
C THR A 157 2.53 3.89 -0.06
N ASN A 158 2.20 3.31 -1.21
CA ASN A 158 2.21 1.87 -1.47
C ASN A 158 3.38 1.08 -0.89
N MET A 159 4.59 1.62 -1.00
CA MET A 159 5.81 0.91 -0.64
C MET A 159 6.31 1.26 0.76
N ALA A 160 5.77 2.30 1.39
CA ALA A 160 6.19 2.74 2.71
C ALA A 160 5.79 1.73 3.79
N GLY A 161 6.67 1.43 4.72
CA GLY A 161 6.47 0.45 5.78
C GLY A 161 6.39 -1.01 5.32
N ARG A 162 6.81 -1.34 4.09
CA ARG A 162 6.85 -2.72 3.61
C ARG A 162 7.91 -3.52 4.39
N GLY A 163 7.54 -4.76 4.75
CA GLY A 163 8.42 -5.63 5.54
C GLY A 163 8.34 -5.42 7.05
N THR A 164 7.65 -4.36 7.51
CA THR A 164 7.43 -4.10 8.94
C THR A 164 5.99 -4.42 9.30
N ASP A 165 5.79 -5.12 10.42
CA ASP A 165 4.48 -5.45 10.92
C ASP A 165 3.88 -4.29 11.74
N ILE A 166 2.55 -4.10 11.62
CA ILE A 166 1.81 -3.16 12.45
C ILE A 166 1.26 -3.93 13.64
N VAL A 167 1.90 -3.77 14.79
CA VAL A 167 1.50 -4.43 16.04
C VAL A 167 0.29 -3.72 16.61
N LEU A 168 -0.84 -4.42 16.77
CA LEU A 168 -2.05 -3.88 17.38
C LEU A 168 -1.79 -3.50 18.84
N GLY A 169 -2.23 -2.30 19.22
CA GLY A 169 -1.89 -1.70 20.53
C GLY A 169 -0.58 -0.89 20.54
N GLY A 170 0.19 -0.94 19.44
CA GLY A 170 1.53 -0.33 19.32
C GLY A 170 2.64 -1.34 19.58
N ASN A 171 3.88 -1.01 19.20
CA ASN A 171 5.04 -1.86 19.41
C ASN A 171 5.67 -1.57 20.79
N TRP A 172 5.38 -2.42 21.77
CA TRP A 172 5.93 -2.28 23.12
C TRP A 172 7.45 -2.52 23.20
N GLN A 173 8.02 -3.30 22.29
CA GLN A 173 9.47 -3.54 22.23
C GLN A 173 10.21 -2.25 21.84
N ALA A 174 9.72 -1.52 20.84
CA ALA A 174 10.25 -0.23 20.44
C ALA A 174 10.14 0.83 21.56
N GLU A 175 9.18 0.68 22.49
CA GLU A 175 9.10 1.53 23.67
C GLU A 175 10.15 1.16 24.73
N LEU A 176 10.45 -0.14 24.89
CA LEU A 176 11.51 -0.60 25.79
C LEU A 176 12.91 -0.21 25.31
N GLU A 177 13.16 -0.23 24.00
CA GLU A 177 14.44 0.18 23.42
C GLU A 177 14.82 1.64 23.74
N LYS A 178 13.84 2.48 24.08
CA LYS A 178 14.05 3.89 24.50
C LYS A 178 14.49 4.01 25.96
N ILE A 179 14.43 2.93 26.74
CA ILE A 179 14.80 2.90 28.13
C ILE A 179 16.15 2.20 28.26
N GLU A 180 17.18 2.92 28.70
CA GLU A 180 18.48 2.30 28.99
C GLU A 180 18.38 1.35 30.21
N ASN A 181 18.71 0.06 29.99
CA ASN A 181 18.69 -0.99 31.01
C ASN A 181 17.35 -1.09 31.78
N PRO A 182 16.23 -1.44 31.10
CA PRO A 182 14.93 -1.49 31.74
C PRO A 182 14.88 -2.54 32.85
N THR A 183 14.37 -2.17 34.02
CA THR A 183 14.11 -3.10 35.13
C THR A 183 12.91 -4.01 34.80
N GLU A 184 12.84 -5.18 35.45
CA GLU A 184 11.70 -6.11 35.27
C GLU A 184 10.35 -5.42 35.53
N ALA A 185 10.26 -4.58 36.56
CA ALA A 185 9.05 -3.83 36.87
C ALA A 185 8.66 -2.83 35.77
N GLN A 186 9.64 -2.21 35.09
CA GLN A 186 9.38 -1.34 33.95
C GLN A 186 8.92 -2.14 32.71
N ILE A 187 9.52 -3.30 32.48
CA ILE A 187 9.13 -4.22 31.40
C ILE A 187 7.67 -4.67 31.60
N GLU A 188 7.31 -5.10 32.80
CA GLU A 188 5.95 -5.53 33.13
C GLU A 188 4.94 -4.38 32.98
N LYS A 189 5.30 -3.17 33.42
CA LYS A 189 4.44 -1.98 33.27
C LYS A 189 4.17 -1.67 31.80
N VAL A 190 5.21 -1.68 30.94
CA VAL A 190 5.07 -1.43 29.50
C VAL A 190 4.21 -2.51 28.83
N LYS A 191 4.44 -3.78 29.19
CA LYS A 191 3.63 -4.89 28.66
C LYS A 191 2.16 -4.82 29.11
N ALA A 192 1.89 -4.43 30.35
CA ALA A 192 0.53 -4.28 30.86
C ALA A 192 -0.21 -3.16 30.13
N ALA A 193 0.42 -2.00 29.95
CA ALA A 193 -0.14 -0.88 29.19
C ALA A 193 -0.37 -1.23 27.72
N TRP A 194 0.57 -1.97 27.11
CA TRP A 194 0.38 -2.48 25.77
C TRP A 194 -0.80 -3.44 25.66
N LYS A 195 -0.94 -4.36 26.62
CA LYS A 195 -2.03 -5.33 26.62
C LYS A 195 -3.40 -4.64 26.69
N GLU A 196 -3.54 -3.65 27.53
CA GLU A 196 -4.76 -2.82 27.60
C GLU A 196 -5.08 -2.15 26.26
N SER A 197 -4.08 -1.51 25.64
CA SER A 197 -4.21 -0.90 24.32
C SER A 197 -4.52 -1.92 23.23
N HIS A 198 -3.91 -3.09 23.26
CA HIS A 198 -4.13 -4.19 22.33
C HIS A 198 -5.56 -4.71 22.41
N ASP A 199 -6.06 -4.99 23.63
CA ASP A 199 -7.41 -5.49 23.86
C ASP A 199 -8.47 -4.45 23.43
N ALA A 200 -8.21 -3.16 23.66
CA ALA A 200 -9.06 -2.07 23.19
C ALA A 200 -9.12 -2.00 21.66
N VAL A 201 -8.00 -2.17 20.96
CA VAL A 201 -7.94 -2.20 19.49
C VAL A 201 -8.65 -3.42 18.92
N LEU A 202 -8.51 -4.59 19.54
CA LEU A 202 -9.24 -5.79 19.12
C LEU A 202 -10.76 -5.59 19.27
N ALA A 203 -11.20 -5.03 20.40
CA ALA A 203 -12.61 -4.71 20.65
C ALA A 203 -13.17 -3.67 19.65
N ALA A 204 -12.32 -2.72 19.20
CA ALA A 204 -12.67 -1.74 18.18
C ALA A 204 -12.74 -2.32 16.76
N GLY A 205 -12.34 -3.59 16.54
CA GLY A 205 -12.38 -4.27 15.26
C GLY A 205 -11.03 -4.37 14.54
N GLY A 206 -9.91 -4.17 15.25
CA GLY A 206 -8.56 -4.28 14.72
C GLY A 206 -8.19 -3.13 13.76
N LEU A 207 -7.19 -3.33 12.92
CA LEU A 207 -6.72 -2.31 11.98
C LEU A 207 -7.70 -2.15 10.82
N HIS A 208 -8.12 -0.90 10.55
CA HIS A 208 -8.91 -0.53 9.37
C HIS A 208 -8.02 -0.02 8.25
N ILE A 209 -8.20 -0.57 7.04
CA ILE A 209 -7.49 -0.15 5.83
C ILE A 209 -8.42 0.69 4.96
N ILE A 210 -7.98 1.88 4.60
CA ILE A 210 -8.63 2.74 3.62
C ILE A 210 -7.73 2.80 2.38
N GLY A 211 -8.20 2.29 1.25
CA GLY A 211 -7.58 2.51 -0.06
C GLY A 211 -8.21 3.74 -0.71
N THR A 212 -7.40 4.72 -1.10
CA THR A 212 -7.90 5.96 -1.71
C THR A 212 -8.13 5.85 -3.20
N GLU A 213 -7.61 4.80 -3.80
CA GLU A 213 -7.74 4.41 -5.21
C GLU A 213 -7.45 2.91 -5.35
N ARG A 214 -7.90 2.30 -6.45
CA ARG A 214 -7.39 1.00 -6.88
C ARG A 214 -6.10 1.17 -7.66
N HIS A 215 -5.17 0.26 -7.45
CA HIS A 215 -3.92 0.21 -8.20
C HIS A 215 -4.13 -0.48 -9.55
N GLU A 216 -3.18 -0.31 -10.46
CA GLU A 216 -3.17 -1.02 -11.75
C GLU A 216 -3.02 -2.53 -11.59
N SER A 217 -2.48 -3.00 -10.47
CA SER A 217 -2.33 -4.43 -10.14
C SER A 217 -3.09 -4.78 -8.87
N ARG A 218 -3.93 -5.83 -8.96
CA ARG A 218 -4.65 -6.41 -7.82
C ARG A 218 -3.71 -6.89 -6.73
N ARG A 219 -2.50 -7.31 -7.09
CA ARG A 219 -1.44 -7.70 -6.16
C ARG A 219 -1.12 -6.58 -5.16
N ILE A 220 -1.06 -5.34 -5.62
CA ILE A 220 -0.76 -4.19 -4.76
C ILE A 220 -1.93 -3.89 -3.83
N ASP A 221 -3.17 -3.97 -4.32
CA ASP A 221 -4.37 -3.84 -3.47
C ASP A 221 -4.39 -4.91 -2.37
N ASN A 222 -4.06 -6.16 -2.73
CA ASN A 222 -3.98 -7.26 -1.78
C ASN A 222 -2.83 -7.08 -0.76
N GLN A 223 -1.69 -6.50 -1.16
CA GLN A 223 -0.62 -6.15 -0.23
C GLN A 223 -1.05 -5.07 0.77
N LEU A 224 -1.85 -4.09 0.34
CA LEU A 224 -2.40 -3.08 1.22
C LEU A 224 -3.40 -3.71 2.21
N ARG A 225 -4.38 -4.48 1.72
CA ARG A 225 -5.34 -5.21 2.57
C ARG A 225 -4.63 -6.14 3.55
N GLY A 226 -3.58 -6.83 3.10
CA GLY A 226 -2.80 -7.79 3.88
C GLY A 226 -2.02 -7.20 5.06
N ARG A 227 -2.04 -5.89 5.26
CA ARG A 227 -1.51 -5.27 6.47
C ARG A 227 -2.45 -5.40 7.67
N SER A 228 -3.72 -5.72 7.42
CA SER A 228 -4.75 -5.96 8.44
C SER A 228 -5.19 -7.43 8.46
N GLY A 229 -5.72 -7.89 9.58
CA GLY A 229 -6.26 -9.24 9.73
C GLY A 229 -5.20 -10.33 9.76
N ARG A 230 -4.00 -10.04 10.25
CA ARG A 230 -2.90 -11.00 10.35
C ARG A 230 -3.10 -11.94 11.52
N GLN A 231 -2.67 -13.20 11.35
CA GLN A 231 -2.67 -14.25 12.40
C GLN A 231 -4.04 -14.44 13.08
N GLY A 232 -5.14 -14.21 12.34
CA GLY A 232 -6.50 -14.36 12.85
C GLY A 232 -7.02 -13.17 13.66
N ASP A 233 -6.30 -12.04 13.65
CA ASP A 233 -6.80 -10.80 14.25
C ASP A 233 -7.99 -10.25 13.44
N PRO A 234 -8.93 -9.56 14.10
CA PRO A 234 -9.96 -8.81 13.40
C PRO A 234 -9.34 -7.68 12.59
N GLY A 235 -10.05 -7.23 11.59
CA GLY A 235 -9.65 -6.12 10.75
C GLY A 235 -10.70 -5.80 9.72
N SER A 236 -10.51 -4.73 8.99
CA SER A 236 -11.40 -4.35 7.89
C SER A 236 -10.66 -3.60 6.79
N SER A 237 -11.19 -3.64 5.58
CA SER A 237 -10.68 -2.84 4.47
C SER A 237 -11.83 -2.26 3.64
N ARG A 238 -11.65 -1.06 3.12
CA ARG A 238 -12.54 -0.44 2.15
C ARG A 238 -11.76 0.43 1.16
N PHE A 239 -12.13 0.38 -0.11
CA PHE A 239 -11.61 1.27 -1.13
C PHE A 239 -12.62 2.34 -1.47
N TYR A 240 -12.14 3.57 -1.57
CA TYR A 240 -12.90 4.75 -1.97
C TYR A 240 -12.40 5.20 -3.34
N LEU A 241 -13.29 5.26 -4.30
CA LEU A 241 -12.98 5.53 -5.70
C LEU A 241 -13.76 6.73 -6.19
N SER A 242 -13.25 7.39 -7.20
CA SER A 242 -13.98 8.41 -7.95
C SER A 242 -13.84 8.19 -9.45
N LEU A 243 -14.73 8.75 -10.25
CA LEU A 243 -14.60 8.73 -11.71
C LEU A 243 -13.38 9.50 -12.21
N ASP A 244 -12.82 10.38 -11.35
CA ASP A 244 -11.61 11.15 -11.64
C ASP A 244 -10.31 10.35 -11.46
N ASP A 245 -10.35 9.18 -10.81
CA ASP A 245 -9.17 8.36 -10.55
C ASP A 245 -8.59 7.81 -11.86
N ALA A 246 -7.25 7.71 -11.91
CA ALA A 246 -6.53 7.32 -13.14
C ALA A 246 -7.03 5.99 -13.74
N LEU A 247 -7.20 4.97 -12.91
CA LEU A 247 -7.72 3.67 -13.35
C LEU A 247 -9.15 3.78 -13.86
N MET A 248 -9.98 4.58 -13.19
CA MET A 248 -11.38 4.77 -13.57
C MET A 248 -11.50 5.53 -14.90
N ARG A 249 -10.63 6.49 -15.19
CA ARG A 249 -10.58 7.18 -16.48
C ARG A 249 -10.26 6.26 -17.66
N ILE A 250 -9.45 5.23 -17.43
CA ILE A 250 -9.13 4.22 -18.47
C ILE A 250 -10.36 3.37 -18.80
N PHE A 251 -11.23 3.08 -17.84
CA PHE A 251 -12.30 2.07 -17.94
C PHE A 251 -13.71 2.61 -17.78
N ALA A 252 -13.89 3.69 -17.02
CA ALA A 252 -15.17 4.38 -16.94
C ALA A 252 -15.38 5.16 -18.24
N SER A 253 -16.00 4.53 -19.21
CA SER A 253 -16.45 5.25 -20.40
C SER A 253 -17.36 6.41 -19.95
N GLU A 254 -17.41 7.51 -20.73
CA GLU A 254 -18.40 8.60 -20.55
C GLU A 254 -19.83 8.08 -20.37
N LYS A 255 -20.11 6.88 -20.88
CA LYS A 255 -21.38 6.15 -20.71
C LYS A 255 -21.68 5.81 -19.24
N MET A 256 -20.67 5.44 -18.45
CA MET A 256 -20.86 5.12 -17.03
C MET A 256 -21.12 6.36 -16.19
N GLY A 257 -20.39 7.45 -16.42
CA GLY A 257 -20.66 8.74 -15.79
C GLY A 257 -22.05 9.31 -16.15
N ASN A 258 -22.45 9.19 -17.41
CA ASN A 258 -23.79 9.59 -17.85
C ASN A 258 -24.91 8.68 -17.29
N MET A 259 -24.66 7.39 -17.16
CA MET A 259 -25.58 6.45 -16.52
C MET A 259 -25.75 6.76 -15.02
N MET A 260 -24.66 7.05 -14.31
CA MET A 260 -24.68 7.43 -12.90
C MET A 260 -25.49 8.73 -12.68
N LYS A 261 -25.26 9.75 -13.51
CA LYS A 261 -26.05 11.00 -13.50
C LYS A 261 -27.54 10.78 -13.82
N ARG A 262 -27.85 9.84 -14.74
CA ARG A 262 -29.24 9.48 -15.08
C ARG A 262 -29.95 8.70 -13.99
N LEU A 263 -29.21 7.95 -13.14
CA LEU A 263 -29.74 7.26 -11.97
C LEU A 263 -30.11 8.24 -10.81
N GLY A 264 -29.91 9.56 -11.02
CA GLY A 264 -30.32 10.58 -10.07
C GLY A 264 -29.48 10.61 -8.81
N MET A 265 -28.20 10.21 -8.87
CA MET A 265 -27.31 10.29 -7.74
C MET A 265 -27.16 11.75 -7.27
N GLU A 266 -27.46 11.97 -6.02
CA GLU A 266 -27.22 13.24 -5.36
C GLU A 266 -25.74 13.38 -4.96
N ARG A 267 -25.30 14.62 -4.72
CA ARG A 267 -23.93 14.91 -4.25
C ARG A 267 -23.68 14.17 -2.93
N GLY A 268 -22.56 13.45 -2.86
CA GLY A 268 -22.15 12.68 -1.67
C GLY A 268 -22.73 11.26 -1.61
N GLU A 269 -23.59 10.86 -2.55
CA GLU A 269 -24.01 9.47 -2.65
C GLU A 269 -22.94 8.61 -3.31
N ALA A 270 -22.69 7.44 -2.71
CA ALA A 270 -21.77 6.45 -3.26
C ALA A 270 -22.53 5.31 -3.94
N ILE A 271 -21.98 4.79 -5.02
CA ILE A 271 -22.40 3.49 -5.54
C ILE A 271 -21.68 2.40 -4.75
N GLU A 272 -22.45 1.55 -4.11
CA GLU A 272 -21.98 0.33 -3.45
C GLU A 272 -22.67 -0.86 -4.09
N HIS A 273 -22.02 -1.50 -5.07
CA HIS A 273 -22.61 -2.67 -5.72
C HIS A 273 -21.54 -3.69 -6.14
N PRO A 274 -21.71 -4.99 -5.81
CA PRO A 274 -20.73 -6.04 -6.16
C PRO A 274 -20.41 -6.13 -7.66
N TRP A 275 -21.37 -5.79 -8.51
CA TRP A 275 -21.17 -5.74 -9.96
C TRP A 275 -20.09 -4.71 -10.35
N VAL A 276 -20.08 -3.56 -9.71
CA VAL A 276 -19.12 -2.50 -10.02
C VAL A 276 -17.71 -2.90 -9.58
N THR A 277 -17.57 -3.49 -8.39
CA THR A 277 -16.31 -4.06 -7.91
C THR A 277 -15.75 -5.09 -8.90
N ARG A 278 -16.60 -5.99 -9.41
CA ARG A 278 -16.19 -6.96 -10.45
C ARG A 278 -15.77 -6.29 -11.76
N ALA A 279 -16.45 -5.23 -12.17
CA ALA A 279 -16.08 -4.47 -13.36
C ALA A 279 -14.69 -3.85 -13.23
N ILE A 280 -14.36 -3.30 -12.06
CA ILE A 280 -13.04 -2.75 -11.73
C ILE A 280 -11.97 -3.85 -11.74
N GLU A 281 -12.23 -4.99 -11.11
CA GLU A 281 -11.29 -6.12 -11.13
C GLU A 281 -11.03 -6.63 -12.55
N ASN A 282 -12.05 -6.68 -13.40
CA ASN A 282 -11.87 -7.05 -14.82
C ASN A 282 -11.06 -6.00 -15.59
N ALA A 283 -11.21 -4.73 -15.23
CA ALA A 283 -10.40 -3.64 -15.75
C ALA A 283 -8.93 -3.79 -15.33
N GLN A 284 -8.67 -4.06 -14.05
CA GLN A 284 -7.32 -4.32 -13.55
C GLN A 284 -6.68 -5.52 -14.28
N ARG A 285 -7.40 -6.62 -14.47
CA ARG A 285 -6.89 -7.78 -15.23
C ARG A 285 -6.45 -7.41 -16.65
N LYS A 286 -7.16 -6.51 -17.33
CA LYS A 286 -6.77 -6.06 -18.68
C LYS A 286 -5.48 -5.24 -18.64
N VAL A 287 -5.32 -4.37 -17.63
CA VAL A 287 -4.07 -3.60 -17.47
C VAL A 287 -2.91 -4.52 -17.09
N GLU A 288 -3.13 -5.46 -16.17
CA GLU A 288 -2.15 -6.48 -15.79
C GLU A 288 -1.68 -7.27 -17.03
N GLY A 289 -2.62 -7.72 -17.87
CA GLY A 289 -2.31 -8.40 -19.12
C GLY A 289 -1.47 -7.57 -20.08
N ARG A 290 -1.84 -6.30 -20.31
CA ARG A 290 -1.05 -5.38 -21.14
C ARG A 290 0.36 -5.16 -20.58
N ASN A 291 0.47 -4.98 -19.28
CA ASN A 291 1.77 -4.79 -18.63
C ASN A 291 2.63 -6.06 -18.71
N PHE A 292 2.00 -7.25 -18.63
CA PHE A 292 2.67 -8.52 -18.88
C PHE A 292 3.20 -8.60 -20.31
N ASP A 293 2.40 -8.27 -21.32
CA ASP A 293 2.83 -8.28 -22.72
C ASP A 293 4.04 -7.35 -22.96
N ILE A 294 4.02 -6.16 -22.36
CA ILE A 294 5.16 -5.23 -22.43
C ILE A 294 6.41 -5.85 -21.79
N ARG A 295 6.30 -6.46 -20.60
CA ARG A 295 7.44 -7.13 -19.94
C ARG A 295 7.95 -8.32 -20.75
N LYS A 296 7.06 -9.07 -21.38
CA LYS A 296 7.42 -10.18 -22.28
C LYS A 296 8.21 -9.69 -23.49
N GLN A 297 7.76 -8.63 -24.15
CA GLN A 297 8.46 -8.04 -25.28
C GLN A 297 9.86 -7.55 -24.88
N LEU A 298 10.00 -6.89 -23.72
CA LEU A 298 11.31 -6.47 -23.22
C LEU A 298 12.24 -7.67 -22.99
N LEU A 299 11.72 -8.79 -22.50
CA LEU A 299 12.50 -10.01 -22.33
C LEU A 299 12.94 -10.59 -23.69
N GLU A 300 12.05 -10.64 -24.67
CA GLU A 300 12.34 -11.11 -26.02
C GLU A 300 13.43 -10.25 -26.71
N TYR A 301 13.37 -8.92 -26.52
CA TYR A 301 14.43 -8.02 -27.03
C TYR A 301 15.77 -8.25 -26.34
N ASP A 302 15.79 -8.46 -25.04
CA ASP A 302 17.00 -8.71 -24.27
C ASP A 302 17.63 -10.07 -24.62
N ASP A 303 16.82 -11.09 -24.89
CA ASP A 303 17.27 -12.41 -25.38
C ASP A 303 17.92 -12.33 -26.77
N VAL A 304 17.57 -11.37 -27.61
CA VAL A 304 18.17 -11.14 -28.92
C VAL A 304 19.45 -10.30 -28.82
N ALA A 305 19.51 -9.39 -27.85
CA ALA A 305 20.63 -8.48 -27.65
C ALA A 305 21.85 -9.13 -26.96
N ASN A 306 21.65 -10.22 -26.22
CA ASN A 306 22.64 -10.99 -25.50
C ASN A 306 22.97 -12.30 -26.24
#